data_ffc910354198ac72e480a2223a98670e
#
_entry.id   ffc910354198ac72e480a2223a98670e
#
_cell.length_a   1.000
_cell.length_b   1.000
_cell.length_c   1.000
_cell.angle_alpha   90.00
_cell.angle_beta   90.00
_cell.angle_gamma   90.00
#
_symmetry.space_group_name_H-M   'P 1'
#
loop_
_entity.id
_entity.type
_entity.pdbx_description
1 polymer ?
#
loop_
_entity_poly.entity_id
_entity_poly.type
_entity_poly.pdbx_seq_one_letter_code
_entity_poly.pdbx_strand_id
1 'polypeptide(L)'
;GGLPFFVLYMSKTISRLRDAKHAKKSCFLTTPNLNFLGLSQHDPDFRNSVLYSDIVIADGAPIVWIAKLLGIPIRERVAGSSLFESLSKEWRRKLAVYFFGGPTGVAAEASKHINEKSTGLVCVGYYSPGFGTLDEMSDSSIIDNINASNADFLVVALGAKKGQAWIVKNLYKIKTPLVSHLGAVINFEARRLKRAPVRLQKIGLEWAWRIKEEPHLWKRYWADGKFLLRFLTTKVLPLMLWLKFNQKRLKRLSPQSSVVLDTTGVHVKLVISGVLFDPVSQDTRTLLRASCIQNKNVMVDLTEAEYLSFGILGLLLLLKKQLDQQGFQMKIIGLGRSMSKLLDRNGLTFLTR
;
A
#
# COMPACT_ATOMS: atom_id res chain seq x y z
N GLY A 1 2.38 1.28 11.70
CA GLY A 1 3.51 1.27 10.79
C GLY A 1 3.49 2.38 9.73
N GLY A 2 2.55 3.33 9.77
CA GLY A 2 2.52 4.51 8.90
C GLY A 2 2.06 4.27 7.46
N LEU A 3 1.51 3.10 7.13
CA LEU A 3 1.01 2.77 5.81
C LEU A 3 -0.50 2.47 5.83
N PRO A 4 -1.27 2.91 4.81
CA PRO A 4 -2.72 2.77 4.75
C PRO A 4 -3.13 1.44 4.12
N PHE A 5 -3.08 0.34 4.88
CA PHE A 5 -3.54 -0.95 4.37
C PHE A 5 -5.06 -1.01 4.21
N PHE A 6 -5.49 -1.43 3.04
CA PHE A 6 -6.90 -1.73 2.79
C PHE A 6 -7.24 -3.15 3.24
N VAL A 7 -8.38 -3.28 3.90
CA VAL A 7 -8.92 -4.60 4.31
C VAL A 7 -9.62 -5.22 3.11
N LEU A 8 -8.85 -5.82 2.22
CA LEU A 8 -9.35 -6.46 1.00
C LEU A 8 -8.93 -7.92 0.95
N TYR A 9 -9.84 -8.75 0.43
CA TYR A 9 -9.57 -10.15 0.04
C TYR A 9 -9.16 -10.21 -1.42
N MET A 10 -8.59 -11.34 -1.84
CA MET A 10 -8.19 -11.57 -3.22
C MET A 10 -9.32 -11.27 -4.21
N SER A 11 -10.50 -11.87 -4.00
CA SER A 11 -11.66 -11.67 -4.90
C SER A 11 -12.11 -10.21 -4.99
N LYS A 12 -12.10 -9.49 -3.84
CA LYS A 12 -12.49 -8.07 -3.83
C LYS A 12 -11.43 -7.18 -4.46
N THR A 13 -10.15 -7.54 -4.32
CA THR A 13 -9.05 -6.85 -5.01
C THR A 13 -9.21 -7.00 -6.53
N ILE A 14 -9.43 -8.21 -7.02
CA ILE A 14 -9.68 -8.47 -8.45
C ILE A 14 -10.89 -7.69 -8.96
N SER A 15 -12.01 -7.68 -8.20
CA SER A 15 -13.19 -6.88 -8.56
C SER A 15 -12.85 -5.41 -8.74
N ARG A 16 -12.12 -4.79 -7.78
CA ARG A 16 -11.73 -3.37 -7.87
C ARG A 16 -10.83 -3.07 -9.05
N LEU A 17 -9.90 -3.98 -9.37
CA LEU A 17 -9.06 -3.83 -10.57
C LEU A 17 -9.91 -3.89 -11.86
N ARG A 18 -10.91 -4.78 -11.90
CA ARG A 18 -11.86 -4.84 -13.02
C ARG A 18 -12.64 -3.54 -13.17
N ASP A 19 -13.18 -3.02 -12.06
CA ASP A 19 -13.94 -1.77 -12.04
C ASP A 19 -13.08 -0.60 -12.54
N ALA A 20 -11.83 -0.49 -12.07
CA ALA A 20 -10.89 0.54 -12.51
C ALA A 20 -10.57 0.44 -14.01
N LYS A 21 -10.30 -0.78 -14.52
CA LYS A 21 -10.09 -1.02 -15.95
C LYS A 21 -11.31 -0.59 -16.77
N HIS A 22 -12.52 -1.03 -16.37
CA HIS A 22 -13.75 -0.71 -17.11
C HIS A 22 -14.03 0.79 -17.13
N ALA A 23 -13.78 1.47 -16.02
CA ALA A 23 -13.91 2.92 -15.91
C ALA A 23 -12.78 3.70 -16.59
N LYS A 24 -11.76 3.01 -17.14
CA LYS A 24 -10.51 3.61 -17.65
C LYS A 24 -9.87 4.59 -16.65
N LYS A 25 -10.03 4.31 -15.37
CA LYS A 25 -9.50 5.12 -14.28
C LYS A 25 -8.13 4.59 -13.88
N SER A 26 -7.15 5.48 -13.82
CA SER A 26 -5.83 5.13 -13.28
C SER A 26 -5.97 4.52 -11.88
N CYS A 27 -5.33 3.38 -11.67
CA CYS A 27 -5.33 2.63 -10.42
C CYS A 27 -3.93 2.10 -10.13
N PHE A 28 -3.25 2.75 -9.22
CA PHE A 28 -1.95 2.32 -8.72
C PHE A 28 -2.12 1.35 -7.55
N LEU A 29 -1.77 0.09 -7.78
CA LEU A 29 -1.79 -0.97 -6.78
C LEU A 29 -0.39 -1.16 -6.18
N THR A 30 -0.31 -1.20 -4.86
CA THR A 30 0.92 -1.54 -4.14
C THR A 30 0.67 -2.69 -3.16
N THR A 31 1.65 -3.61 -3.08
CA THR A 31 1.58 -4.80 -2.22
C THR A 31 2.72 -4.77 -1.19
N PRO A 32 2.64 -3.91 -0.14
CA PRO A 32 3.70 -3.78 0.83
C PRO A 32 3.90 -5.07 1.64
N ASN A 33 5.17 -5.43 1.78
CA ASN A 33 5.65 -6.48 2.68
C ASN A 33 6.50 -5.88 3.81
N LEU A 34 7.17 -6.73 4.58
CA LEU A 34 8.00 -6.30 5.70
C LEU A 34 9.13 -5.35 5.27
N ASN A 35 9.75 -5.60 4.13
CA ASN A 35 10.78 -4.71 3.58
C ASN A 35 10.21 -3.31 3.26
N PHE A 36 9.03 -3.24 2.64
CA PHE A 36 8.33 -1.97 2.42
C PHE A 36 8.06 -1.23 3.73
N LEU A 37 7.60 -1.95 4.75
CA LEU A 37 7.35 -1.37 6.06
C LEU A 37 8.64 -0.80 6.68
N GLY A 38 9.75 -1.51 6.56
CA GLY A 38 11.06 -1.05 7.02
C GLY A 38 11.54 0.19 6.27
N LEU A 39 11.51 0.16 4.94
CA LEU A 39 11.92 1.29 4.10
C LEU A 39 11.09 2.55 4.41
N SER A 40 9.76 2.40 4.57
CA SER A 40 8.87 3.54 4.84
C SER A 40 9.12 4.26 6.17
N GLN A 41 9.85 3.64 7.13
CA GLN A 41 10.21 4.29 8.38
C GLN A 41 11.35 5.30 8.22
N HIS A 42 12.21 5.10 7.21
CA HIS A 42 13.46 5.85 7.05
C HIS A 42 13.52 6.65 5.76
N ASP A 43 12.63 6.37 4.80
CA ASP A 43 12.59 7.01 3.49
C ASP A 43 11.19 7.65 3.29
N PRO A 44 11.07 8.99 3.47
CA PRO A 44 9.81 9.70 3.28
C PRO A 44 9.26 9.60 1.87
N ASP A 45 10.10 9.64 0.84
CA ASP A 45 9.67 9.57 -0.56
C ASP A 45 9.12 8.18 -0.88
N PHE A 46 9.79 7.15 -0.39
CA PHE A 46 9.29 5.77 -0.49
C PHE A 46 7.96 5.60 0.24
N ARG A 47 7.83 6.13 1.47
CA ARG A 47 6.55 6.10 2.20
C ARG A 47 5.45 6.82 1.43
N ASN A 48 5.73 8.00 0.90
CA ASN A 48 4.78 8.78 0.12
C ASN A 48 4.34 8.04 -1.14
N SER A 49 5.25 7.31 -1.81
CA SER A 49 4.89 6.50 -2.97
C SER A 49 3.85 5.41 -2.64
N VAL A 50 3.92 4.83 -1.44
CA VAL A 50 2.90 3.88 -0.97
C VAL A 50 1.61 4.59 -0.56
N LEU A 51 1.69 5.77 0.08
CA LEU A 51 0.52 6.58 0.42
C LEU A 51 -0.27 6.99 -0.82
N TYR A 52 0.40 7.34 -1.90
CA TYR A 52 -0.25 7.75 -3.16
C TYR A 52 -0.83 6.59 -3.96
N SER A 53 -0.57 5.35 -3.58
CA SER A 53 -1.22 4.19 -4.21
C SER A 53 -2.74 4.19 -3.95
N ASP A 54 -3.53 3.79 -4.95
CA ASP A 54 -4.99 3.75 -4.85
C ASP A 54 -5.49 2.52 -4.11
N ILE A 55 -4.73 1.42 -4.21
CA ILE A 55 -4.99 0.18 -3.49
C ILE A 55 -3.69 -0.28 -2.84
N VAL A 56 -3.72 -0.44 -1.52
CA VAL A 56 -2.58 -0.93 -0.72
C VAL A 56 -3.01 -2.20 0.01
N ILE A 57 -2.49 -3.36 -0.41
CA ILE A 57 -2.86 -4.67 0.15
C ILE A 57 -1.66 -5.33 0.82
N ALA A 58 -1.92 -6.06 1.90
CA ALA A 58 -0.87 -6.69 2.70
C ALA A 58 -0.26 -7.91 1.98
N ASP A 59 1.01 -7.81 1.60
CA ASP A 59 1.83 -8.92 1.12
C ASP A 59 2.83 -9.35 2.20
N GLY A 60 2.76 -10.60 2.58
CA GLY A 60 3.66 -11.17 3.57
C GLY A 60 3.00 -11.49 4.91
N ALA A 61 3.33 -12.69 5.40
CA ALA A 61 2.78 -13.21 6.66
C ALA A 61 3.05 -12.28 7.87
N PRO A 62 4.23 -11.65 8.04
CA PRO A 62 4.49 -10.76 9.17
C PRO A 62 3.51 -9.59 9.29
N ILE A 63 3.08 -8.99 8.16
CA ILE A 63 2.10 -7.90 8.18
C ILE A 63 0.75 -8.39 8.73
N VAL A 64 0.32 -9.58 8.29
CA VAL A 64 -0.95 -10.19 8.76
C VAL A 64 -0.85 -10.58 10.23
N TRP A 65 0.28 -11.09 10.70
CA TRP A 65 0.50 -11.42 12.11
C TRP A 65 0.44 -10.17 13.00
N ILE A 66 1.11 -9.09 12.60
CA ILE A 66 1.05 -7.80 13.31
C ILE A 66 -0.39 -7.28 13.35
N ALA A 67 -1.12 -7.35 12.22
CA ALA A 67 -2.52 -6.96 12.17
C ALA A 67 -3.38 -7.76 13.16
N LYS A 68 -3.23 -9.08 13.19
CA LYS A 68 -3.94 -9.95 14.14
C LYS A 68 -3.63 -9.63 15.60
N LEU A 69 -2.34 -9.41 15.93
CA LEU A 69 -1.91 -9.03 17.29
C LEU A 69 -2.55 -7.71 17.76
N LEU A 70 -2.76 -6.78 16.84
CA LEU A 70 -3.35 -5.47 17.13
C LEU A 70 -4.88 -5.44 16.96
N GLY A 71 -5.53 -6.55 16.59
CA GLY A 71 -6.97 -6.60 16.34
C GLY A 71 -7.41 -5.87 15.06
N ILE A 72 -6.47 -5.60 14.13
CA ILE A 72 -6.78 -4.99 12.83
C ILE A 72 -7.40 -6.05 11.92
N PRO A 73 -8.52 -5.78 11.22
CA PRO A 73 -9.29 -6.80 10.51
C PRO A 73 -8.68 -7.24 9.17
N ILE A 74 -7.36 -7.21 9.01
CA ILE A 74 -6.66 -7.81 7.86
C ILE A 74 -6.65 -9.33 8.05
N ARG A 75 -7.50 -10.03 7.32
CA ARG A 75 -7.71 -11.47 7.51
C ARG A 75 -6.90 -12.32 6.56
N GLU A 76 -6.55 -11.78 5.39
CA GLU A 76 -5.92 -12.51 4.29
C GLU A 76 -4.65 -11.80 3.83
N ARG A 77 -3.62 -12.60 3.53
CA ARG A 77 -2.45 -12.15 2.81
C ARG A 77 -2.75 -12.16 1.30
N VAL A 78 -2.70 -11.01 0.67
CA VAL A 78 -2.84 -10.91 -0.78
C VAL A 78 -1.47 -10.61 -1.40
N ALA A 79 -0.72 -11.67 -1.69
CA ALA A 79 0.59 -11.54 -2.32
C ALA A 79 0.45 -11.11 -3.79
N GLY A 80 1.32 -10.19 -4.23
CA GLY A 80 1.31 -9.71 -5.62
C GLY A 80 1.44 -10.82 -6.65
N SER A 81 2.27 -11.84 -6.37
CA SER A 81 2.40 -13.00 -7.25
C SER A 81 1.14 -13.89 -7.29
N SER A 82 0.44 -14.03 -6.15
CA SER A 82 -0.83 -14.76 -6.10
C SER A 82 -1.95 -14.01 -6.82
N LEU A 83 -1.97 -12.68 -6.68
CA LEU A 83 -2.89 -11.83 -7.42
C LEU A 83 -2.68 -11.99 -8.94
N PHE A 84 -1.44 -11.90 -9.41
CA PHE A 84 -1.12 -12.05 -10.83
C PHE A 84 -1.50 -13.45 -11.36
N GLU A 85 -1.22 -14.50 -10.60
CA GLU A 85 -1.64 -15.86 -10.93
C GLU A 85 -3.17 -16.00 -11.00
N SER A 86 -3.93 -15.39 -10.07
CA SER A 86 -5.39 -15.38 -10.14
C SER A 86 -5.90 -14.64 -11.38
N LEU A 87 -5.30 -13.50 -11.72
CA LEU A 87 -5.63 -12.77 -12.95
C LEU A 87 -5.36 -13.60 -14.20
N SER A 88 -4.32 -14.45 -14.19
CA SER A 88 -3.99 -15.32 -15.34
C SER A 88 -5.02 -16.42 -15.58
N LYS A 89 -5.83 -16.79 -14.57
CA LYS A 89 -6.80 -17.88 -14.63
C LYS A 89 -8.26 -17.41 -14.69
N GLU A 90 -8.57 -16.29 -14.02
CA GLU A 90 -9.95 -15.90 -13.70
C GLU A 90 -10.51 -14.72 -14.51
N TRP A 91 -9.73 -14.13 -15.40
CA TRP A 91 -10.18 -12.97 -16.16
C TRP A 91 -11.03 -13.42 -17.38
N ARG A 92 -12.28 -13.01 -17.45
CA ARG A 92 -13.22 -13.41 -18.53
C ARG A 92 -12.78 -13.00 -19.93
N ARG A 93 -12.14 -11.83 -20.06
CA ARG A 93 -11.46 -11.39 -21.29
C ARG A 93 -9.98 -11.22 -20.95
N LYS A 94 -9.09 -11.68 -21.82
CA LYS A 94 -7.66 -11.55 -21.58
C LYS A 94 -7.28 -10.12 -21.23
N LEU A 95 -6.60 -9.98 -20.10
CA LEU A 95 -6.05 -8.71 -19.64
C LEU A 95 -4.73 -8.45 -20.38
N ALA A 96 -4.62 -7.34 -21.10
CA ALA A 96 -3.41 -6.97 -21.82
C ALA A 96 -2.35 -6.47 -20.82
N VAL A 97 -1.20 -7.16 -20.72
CA VAL A 97 -0.12 -6.87 -19.79
C VAL A 97 1.10 -6.35 -20.52
N TYR A 98 1.72 -5.31 -19.96
CA TYR A 98 3.03 -4.83 -20.38
C TYR A 98 4.03 -5.00 -19.23
N PHE A 99 5.21 -5.60 -19.52
CA PHE A 99 6.29 -5.73 -18.54
C PHE A 99 7.34 -4.64 -18.72
N PHE A 100 7.61 -3.91 -17.65
CA PHE A 100 8.66 -2.90 -17.63
C PHE A 100 9.72 -3.21 -16.57
N GLY A 101 10.93 -3.49 -17.00
CA GLY A 101 12.03 -3.84 -16.11
C GLY A 101 12.43 -5.32 -16.16
N GLY A 102 13.12 -5.75 -15.12
CA GLY A 102 13.73 -7.08 -15.04
C GLY A 102 15.07 -7.17 -15.78
N PRO A 103 15.84 -8.23 -15.54
CA PRO A 103 17.07 -8.51 -16.28
C PRO A 103 16.81 -8.72 -17.77
N THR A 104 17.80 -8.48 -18.58
CA THR A 104 17.72 -8.69 -20.05
C THR A 104 17.26 -10.11 -20.39
N GLY A 105 16.30 -10.22 -21.30
CA GLY A 105 15.71 -11.49 -21.75
C GLY A 105 14.59 -12.05 -20.87
N VAL A 106 14.53 -11.69 -19.58
CA VAL A 106 13.52 -12.23 -18.64
C VAL A 106 12.11 -11.80 -19.03
N ALA A 107 11.93 -10.55 -19.43
CA ALA A 107 10.64 -10.03 -19.87
C ALA A 107 10.15 -10.71 -21.15
N ALA A 108 11.06 -11.03 -22.07
CA ALA A 108 10.74 -11.77 -23.30
C ALA A 108 10.28 -13.21 -22.99
N GLU A 109 10.99 -13.91 -22.11
CA GLU A 109 10.61 -15.27 -21.66
C GLU A 109 9.24 -15.27 -20.95
N ALA A 110 9.01 -14.30 -20.06
CA ALA A 110 7.72 -14.13 -19.38
C ALA A 110 6.58 -13.86 -20.37
N SER A 111 6.82 -13.00 -21.36
CA SER A 111 5.88 -12.70 -22.45
C SER A 111 5.52 -13.95 -23.23
N LYS A 112 6.52 -14.71 -23.68
CA LYS A 112 6.33 -15.96 -24.41
C LYS A 112 5.47 -16.95 -23.61
N HIS A 113 5.84 -17.18 -22.35
CA HIS A 113 5.12 -18.12 -21.48
C HIS A 113 3.66 -17.71 -21.24
N ILE A 114 3.39 -16.42 -20.97
CA ILE A 114 2.02 -15.92 -20.82
C ILE A 114 1.21 -16.12 -22.09
N ASN A 115 1.76 -15.77 -23.25
CA ASN A 115 1.04 -15.86 -24.52
C ASN A 115 0.75 -17.31 -24.93
N GLU A 116 1.60 -18.26 -24.53
CA GLU A 116 1.41 -19.69 -24.80
C GLU A 116 0.45 -20.36 -23.79
N LYS A 117 0.45 -19.96 -22.52
CA LYS A 117 -0.16 -20.75 -21.42
C LYS A 117 -1.29 -20.07 -20.69
N SER A 118 -1.36 -18.74 -20.68
CA SER A 118 -2.36 -18.02 -19.89
C SER A 118 -3.72 -17.99 -20.60
N THR A 119 -4.78 -18.27 -19.85
CA THR A 119 -6.16 -18.11 -20.31
C THR A 119 -6.71 -16.71 -20.04
N GLY A 120 -6.21 -16.05 -19.01
CA GLY A 120 -6.70 -14.74 -18.54
C GLY A 120 -5.81 -13.54 -18.91
N LEU A 121 -4.56 -13.77 -19.38
CA LEU A 121 -3.62 -12.71 -19.72
C LEU A 121 -3.13 -12.84 -21.17
N VAL A 122 -2.75 -11.69 -21.75
CA VAL A 122 -1.97 -11.60 -22.97
C VAL A 122 -0.89 -10.53 -22.78
N CYS A 123 0.36 -10.86 -23.05
CA CYS A 123 1.43 -9.88 -23.02
C CYS A 123 1.47 -9.14 -24.37
N VAL A 124 1.27 -7.82 -24.32
CA VAL A 124 1.23 -6.93 -25.51
C VAL A 124 2.51 -6.15 -25.71
N GLY A 125 3.45 -6.26 -24.77
CA GLY A 125 4.76 -5.63 -24.89
C GLY A 125 5.61 -5.79 -23.63
N TYR A 126 6.88 -5.55 -23.80
CA TYR A 126 7.84 -5.52 -22.70
C TYR A 126 9.02 -4.64 -23.05
N TYR A 127 9.66 -4.10 -22.00
CA TYR A 127 10.90 -3.34 -22.15
C TYR A 127 11.77 -3.49 -20.90
N SER A 128 13.05 -3.79 -21.10
CA SER A 128 14.05 -3.91 -20.02
C SER A 128 15.07 -2.77 -20.17
N PRO A 129 14.93 -1.67 -19.40
CA PRO A 129 15.80 -0.48 -19.54
C PRO A 129 17.24 -0.70 -19.05
N GLY A 130 17.56 -1.90 -18.52
CA GLY A 130 18.86 -2.17 -17.93
C GLY A 130 19.09 -1.43 -16.60
N PHE A 131 20.36 -1.04 -16.38
CA PHE A 131 20.75 -0.23 -15.23
C PHE A 131 20.89 1.23 -15.67
N GLY A 132 20.16 2.13 -15.00
CA GLY A 132 20.17 3.55 -15.32
C GLY A 132 19.53 4.37 -14.20
N THR A 133 19.51 5.68 -14.36
CA THR A 133 18.81 6.62 -13.49
C THR A 133 17.30 6.55 -13.70
N LEU A 134 16.52 7.16 -12.80
CA LEU A 134 15.08 7.28 -13.00
C LEU A 134 14.73 8.13 -14.22
N ASP A 135 15.56 9.13 -14.53
CA ASP A 135 15.34 10.02 -15.67
C ASP A 135 15.52 9.29 -17.00
N GLU A 136 16.62 8.56 -17.17
CA GLU A 136 16.86 7.71 -18.34
C GLU A 136 15.77 6.68 -18.56
N MET A 137 15.27 6.06 -17.46
CA MET A 137 14.16 5.10 -17.51
C MET A 137 12.79 5.75 -17.74
N SER A 138 12.70 7.08 -17.67
CA SER A 138 11.49 7.89 -17.84
C SER A 138 11.51 8.71 -19.13
N ASP A 139 12.39 8.35 -20.07
CA ASP A 139 12.43 8.97 -21.39
C ASP A 139 11.05 8.92 -22.06
N SER A 140 10.71 9.96 -22.81
CA SER A 140 9.39 10.07 -23.47
C SER A 140 9.14 8.92 -24.43
N SER A 141 10.15 8.46 -25.14
CA SER A 141 10.04 7.34 -26.08
C SER A 141 9.64 6.04 -25.39
N ILE A 142 10.11 5.80 -24.16
CA ILE A 142 9.74 4.65 -23.34
C ILE A 142 8.27 4.75 -22.93
N ILE A 143 7.85 5.92 -22.45
CA ILE A 143 6.45 6.16 -22.02
C ILE A 143 5.51 6.05 -23.22
N ASP A 144 5.88 6.61 -24.36
CA ASP A 144 5.08 6.53 -25.59
C ASP A 144 4.93 5.10 -26.08
N ASN A 145 5.98 4.29 -25.99
CA ASN A 145 5.95 2.86 -26.33
C ASN A 145 4.99 2.07 -25.41
N ILE A 146 5.04 2.34 -24.09
CA ILE A 146 4.11 1.74 -23.13
C ILE A 146 2.67 2.15 -23.48
N ASN A 147 2.42 3.43 -23.76
CA ASN A 147 1.10 3.94 -24.07
C ASN A 147 0.56 3.40 -25.42
N ALA A 148 1.42 3.29 -26.43
CA ALA A 148 1.08 2.74 -27.75
C ALA A 148 0.70 1.25 -27.71
N SER A 149 1.18 0.51 -26.70
CA SER A 149 0.86 -0.92 -26.55
C SER A 149 -0.60 -1.18 -26.18
N ASN A 150 -1.35 -0.16 -25.76
CA ASN A 150 -2.72 -0.27 -25.25
C ASN A 150 -2.87 -1.34 -24.14
N ALA A 151 -1.86 -1.49 -23.30
CA ALA A 151 -1.90 -2.40 -22.17
C ALA A 151 -2.99 -1.99 -21.16
N ASP A 152 -3.65 -2.97 -20.57
CA ASP A 152 -4.56 -2.80 -19.46
C ASP A 152 -3.83 -2.75 -18.11
N PHE A 153 -2.70 -3.43 -18.01
CA PHE A 153 -1.93 -3.58 -16.77
C PHE A 153 -0.43 -3.45 -17.04
N LEU A 154 0.18 -2.42 -16.47
CA LEU A 154 1.63 -2.20 -16.48
C LEU A 154 2.24 -2.81 -15.21
N VAL A 155 3.07 -3.82 -15.39
CA VAL A 155 3.83 -4.50 -14.33
C VAL A 155 5.26 -3.99 -14.32
N VAL A 156 5.63 -3.26 -13.27
CA VAL A 156 6.97 -2.68 -13.11
C VAL A 156 7.85 -3.59 -12.26
N ALA A 157 9.04 -3.92 -12.73
CA ALA A 157 10.00 -4.84 -12.11
C ALA A 157 11.41 -4.22 -11.99
N LEU A 158 11.53 -3.10 -11.28
CA LEU A 158 12.78 -2.33 -11.08
C LEU A 158 13.37 -2.42 -9.66
N GLY A 159 12.88 -3.34 -8.83
CA GLY A 159 13.13 -3.37 -7.39
C GLY A 159 12.25 -2.36 -6.64
N ALA A 160 12.03 -2.60 -5.33
CA ALA A 160 10.98 -1.90 -4.56
C ALA A 160 11.12 -0.38 -4.61
N LYS A 161 12.27 0.17 -4.21
CA LYS A 161 12.49 1.62 -4.11
C LYS A 161 12.41 2.29 -5.48
N LYS A 162 13.17 1.79 -6.45
CA LYS A 162 13.22 2.37 -7.80
C LYS A 162 11.89 2.20 -8.52
N GLY A 163 11.23 1.03 -8.41
CA GLY A 163 9.96 0.76 -9.06
C GLY A 163 8.83 1.65 -8.56
N GLN A 164 8.74 1.86 -7.23
CA GLN A 164 7.76 2.78 -6.65
C GLN A 164 8.02 4.23 -7.10
N ALA A 165 9.27 4.69 -7.04
CA ALA A 165 9.65 6.03 -7.45
C ALA A 165 9.37 6.27 -8.95
N TRP A 166 9.67 5.28 -9.81
CA TRP A 166 9.39 5.36 -11.25
C TRP A 166 7.89 5.47 -11.54
N ILE A 167 7.07 4.67 -10.86
CA ILE A 167 5.61 4.73 -11.03
C ILE A 167 5.09 6.12 -10.65
N VAL A 168 5.44 6.61 -9.47
CA VAL A 168 4.96 7.94 -9.00
C VAL A 168 5.39 9.05 -9.96
N LYS A 169 6.64 9.02 -10.44
CA LYS A 169 7.16 10.01 -11.39
C LYS A 169 6.42 10.05 -12.71
N ASN A 170 5.96 8.89 -13.20
CA ASN A 170 5.40 8.74 -14.54
C ASN A 170 3.89 8.50 -14.57
N LEU A 171 3.22 8.32 -13.41
CA LEU A 171 1.83 7.91 -13.34
C LEU A 171 0.88 8.82 -14.13
N TYR A 172 1.12 10.11 -14.13
CA TYR A 172 0.31 11.09 -14.87
C TYR A 172 0.52 11.07 -16.39
N LYS A 173 1.64 10.46 -16.88
CA LYS A 173 1.92 10.28 -18.31
C LYS A 173 1.44 8.93 -18.84
N ILE A 174 1.26 7.96 -17.95
CA ILE A 174 0.88 6.59 -18.29
C ILE A 174 -0.62 6.50 -18.50
N LYS A 175 -1.03 6.03 -19.69
CA LYS A 175 -2.44 5.84 -20.06
C LYS A 175 -2.97 4.47 -19.64
N THR A 176 -2.10 3.53 -19.29
CA THR A 176 -2.46 2.20 -18.80
C THR A 176 -3.25 2.30 -17.50
N PRO A 177 -4.48 1.76 -17.44
CA PRO A 177 -5.36 1.96 -16.29
C PRO A 177 -4.87 1.28 -15.01
N LEU A 178 -4.22 0.13 -15.10
CA LEU A 178 -3.70 -0.58 -13.93
C LEU A 178 -2.19 -0.51 -13.92
N VAL A 179 -1.60 -0.07 -12.80
CA VAL A 179 -0.14 0.00 -12.64
C VAL A 179 0.25 -0.60 -11.30
N SER A 180 1.28 -1.45 -11.28
CA SER A 180 1.79 -2.01 -10.02
C SER A 180 3.27 -2.37 -10.11
N HIS A 181 3.98 -2.20 -8.99
CA HIS A 181 5.31 -2.78 -8.83
C HIS A 181 5.18 -4.22 -8.31
N LEU A 182 5.41 -5.20 -9.20
CA LEU A 182 5.36 -6.64 -8.89
C LEU A 182 6.68 -7.32 -9.31
N GLY A 183 7.78 -6.90 -8.68
CA GLY A 183 9.14 -7.25 -9.10
C GLY A 183 9.45 -8.75 -9.25
N ALA A 184 8.84 -9.61 -8.42
CA ALA A 184 9.07 -11.05 -8.49
C ALA A 184 8.25 -11.76 -9.58
N VAL A 185 7.14 -11.15 -10.03
CA VAL A 185 6.20 -11.77 -10.98
C VAL A 185 6.88 -12.12 -12.29
N ILE A 186 7.71 -11.21 -12.82
CA ILE A 186 8.39 -11.41 -14.09
C ILE A 186 9.30 -12.66 -14.08
N ASN A 187 9.99 -12.92 -12.94
CA ASN A 187 10.86 -14.07 -12.78
C ASN A 187 10.07 -15.39 -12.65
N PHE A 188 8.87 -15.34 -12.02
CA PHE A 188 7.99 -16.50 -11.92
C PHE A 188 7.39 -16.84 -13.29
N GLU A 189 6.92 -15.84 -14.04
CA GLU A 189 6.37 -16.03 -15.37
C GLU A 189 7.44 -16.49 -16.39
N ALA A 190 8.68 -16.00 -16.26
CA ALA A 190 9.82 -16.51 -17.03
C ALA A 190 10.30 -17.90 -16.61
N ARG A 191 9.67 -18.53 -15.60
CA ARG A 191 10.06 -19.81 -15.00
C ARG A 191 11.50 -19.88 -14.47
N ARG A 192 12.14 -18.73 -14.27
CA ARG A 192 13.50 -18.67 -13.69
C ARG A 192 13.50 -18.93 -12.19
N LEU A 193 12.35 -18.69 -11.53
CA LEU A 193 12.16 -18.98 -10.11
C LEU A 193 10.94 -19.87 -9.92
N LYS A 194 11.08 -20.85 -9.02
CA LYS A 194 9.95 -21.68 -8.60
C LYS A 194 9.23 -21.02 -7.42
N ARG A 195 7.91 -20.99 -7.48
CA ARG A 195 7.11 -20.56 -6.33
C ARG A 195 7.23 -21.58 -5.19
N ALA A 196 7.16 -21.09 -3.97
CA ALA A 196 7.11 -21.94 -2.80
C ALA A 196 5.90 -22.91 -2.89
N PRO A 197 6.04 -24.16 -2.42
CA PRO A 197 4.91 -25.05 -2.26
C PRO A 197 3.78 -24.39 -1.47
N VAL A 198 2.53 -24.68 -1.83
CA VAL A 198 1.34 -24.05 -1.21
C VAL A 198 1.32 -24.18 0.31
N ARG A 199 1.82 -25.32 0.85
CA ARG A 199 1.95 -25.54 2.29
C ARG A 199 2.85 -24.50 2.94
N LEU A 200 4.02 -24.21 2.36
CA LEU A 200 4.95 -23.19 2.86
C LEU A 200 4.39 -21.77 2.74
N GLN A 201 3.64 -21.49 1.67
CA GLN A 201 2.95 -20.21 1.52
C GLN A 201 1.90 -20.00 2.62
N LYS A 202 1.09 -21.03 2.94
CA LYS A 202 0.04 -20.97 3.97
C LYS A 202 0.58 -20.73 5.39
N ILE A 203 1.72 -21.33 5.74
CA ILE A 203 2.36 -21.15 7.05
C ILE A 203 3.29 -19.93 7.12
N GLY A 204 3.43 -19.18 6.03
CA GLY A 204 4.23 -17.96 6.00
C GLY A 204 5.72 -18.17 5.85
N LEU A 205 6.19 -19.37 5.44
CA LEU A 205 7.61 -19.72 5.23
C LEU A 205 8.06 -19.55 3.77
N GLU A 206 7.33 -18.78 2.96
CA GLU A 206 7.73 -18.48 1.58
C GLU A 206 9.10 -17.77 1.50
N TRP A 207 9.44 -16.97 2.51
CA TRP A 207 10.74 -16.30 2.59
C TRP A 207 11.92 -17.28 2.67
N ALA A 208 11.77 -18.41 3.40
CA ALA A 208 12.81 -19.44 3.49
C ALA A 208 13.02 -20.15 2.14
N TRP A 209 11.92 -20.42 1.42
CA TRP A 209 11.99 -20.94 0.05
C TRP A 209 12.68 -19.95 -0.89
N ARG A 210 12.40 -18.66 -0.76
CA ARG A 210 13.03 -17.60 -1.57
C ARG A 210 14.54 -17.53 -1.30
N ILE A 211 15.01 -17.72 -0.07
CA ILE A 211 16.45 -17.80 0.22
C ILE A 211 17.08 -19.02 -0.45
N LYS A 212 16.37 -20.17 -0.49
CA LYS A 212 16.83 -21.36 -1.19
C LYS A 212 16.97 -21.14 -2.70
N GLU A 213 15.99 -20.52 -3.33
CA GLU A 213 16.00 -20.23 -4.77
C GLU A 213 16.96 -19.09 -5.16
N GLU A 214 17.10 -18.09 -4.28
CA GLU A 214 17.93 -16.89 -4.46
C GLU A 214 18.80 -16.66 -3.23
N PRO A 215 19.94 -17.39 -3.04
CA PRO A 215 20.74 -17.33 -1.81
C PRO A 215 21.21 -15.93 -1.44
N HIS A 216 21.48 -15.05 -2.42
CA HIS A 216 21.91 -13.67 -2.17
C HIS A 216 20.89 -12.83 -1.36
N LEU A 217 19.63 -13.25 -1.31
CA LEU A 217 18.56 -12.56 -0.57
C LEU A 217 18.66 -12.75 0.96
N TRP A 218 19.52 -13.67 1.46
CA TRP A 218 19.63 -13.94 2.90
C TRP A 218 19.94 -12.67 3.72
N LYS A 219 20.83 -11.80 3.20
CA LYS A 219 21.20 -10.53 3.87
C LYS A 219 19.99 -9.62 4.06
N ARG A 220 19.13 -9.54 3.03
CA ARG A 220 17.88 -8.76 3.09
C ARG A 220 16.92 -9.34 4.12
N TYR A 221 16.66 -10.65 4.06
CA TYR A 221 15.75 -11.30 5.01
C TYR A 221 16.25 -11.25 6.45
N TRP A 222 17.58 -11.29 6.65
CA TRP A 222 18.18 -11.08 7.96
C TRP A 222 17.94 -9.65 8.48
N ALA A 223 18.11 -8.65 7.64
CA ALA A 223 17.79 -7.25 7.97
C ALA A 223 16.29 -7.07 8.27
N ASP A 224 15.43 -7.66 7.44
CA ASP A 224 13.96 -7.68 7.65
C ASP A 224 13.60 -8.35 8.99
N GLY A 225 14.26 -9.44 9.36
CA GLY A 225 14.07 -10.14 10.65
C GLY A 225 14.47 -9.27 11.85
N LYS A 226 15.63 -8.60 11.77
CA LYS A 226 16.06 -7.64 12.82
C LYS A 226 15.10 -6.47 12.94
N PHE A 227 14.65 -5.93 11.82
CA PHE A 227 13.64 -4.88 11.80
C PHE A 227 12.33 -5.37 12.44
N LEU A 228 11.85 -6.56 12.08
CA LEU A 228 10.62 -7.13 12.63
C LEU A 228 10.72 -7.27 14.17
N LEU A 229 11.80 -7.83 14.67
CA LEU A 229 12.01 -8.00 16.12
C LEU A 229 11.99 -6.65 16.84
N ARG A 230 12.75 -5.67 16.32
CA ARG A 230 12.76 -4.31 16.88
C ARG A 230 11.37 -3.68 16.81
N PHE A 231 10.67 -3.79 15.69
CA PHE A 231 9.35 -3.20 15.50
C PHE A 231 8.30 -3.84 16.43
N LEU A 232 8.34 -5.16 16.60
CA LEU A 232 7.48 -5.86 17.55
C LEU A 232 7.73 -5.38 18.98
N THR A 233 8.98 -5.34 19.43
CA THR A 233 9.32 -5.00 20.82
C THR A 233 9.10 -3.52 21.15
N THR A 234 9.41 -2.61 20.23
CA THR A 234 9.36 -1.16 20.51
C THR A 234 8.04 -0.49 20.13
N LYS A 235 7.25 -1.06 19.22
CA LYS A 235 6.01 -0.43 18.74
C LYS A 235 4.78 -1.32 18.96
N VAL A 236 4.80 -2.57 18.48
CA VAL A 236 3.60 -3.43 18.47
C VAL A 236 3.23 -3.91 19.87
N LEU A 237 4.16 -4.54 20.59
CA LEU A 237 3.88 -5.06 21.95
C LEU A 237 3.51 -3.95 22.94
N PRO A 238 4.24 -2.81 23.01
CA PRO A 238 3.82 -1.70 23.87
C PRO A 238 2.45 -1.14 23.52
N LEU A 239 2.09 -1.08 22.23
CA LEU A 239 0.76 -0.63 21.81
C LEU A 239 -0.32 -1.64 22.19
N MET A 240 -0.08 -2.94 21.96
CA MET A 240 -1.01 -4.01 22.32
C MET A 240 -1.28 -4.04 23.84
N LEU A 241 -0.23 -3.97 24.65
CA LEU A 241 -0.36 -3.93 26.11
C LEU A 241 -1.12 -2.68 26.55
N TRP A 242 -0.78 -1.52 26.02
CA TRP A 242 -1.47 -0.28 26.34
C TRP A 242 -2.97 -0.37 26.01
N LEU A 243 -3.33 -0.88 24.83
CA LEU A 243 -4.73 -1.10 24.46
C LEU A 243 -5.43 -2.06 25.42
N LYS A 244 -4.80 -3.17 25.76
CA LYS A 244 -5.37 -4.17 26.70
C LYS A 244 -5.64 -3.55 28.09
N PHE A 245 -4.67 -2.83 28.63
CA PHE A 245 -4.82 -2.22 29.99
C PHE A 245 -5.80 -1.05 30.02
N ASN A 246 -5.94 -0.30 28.91
CA ASN A 246 -6.82 0.86 28.86
C ASN A 246 -8.20 0.57 28.28
N GLN A 247 -8.50 -0.65 27.85
CA GLN A 247 -9.74 -1.01 27.15
C GLN A 247 -11.01 -0.60 27.93
N LYS A 248 -11.06 -0.87 29.25
CA LYS A 248 -12.20 -0.53 30.09
C LYS A 248 -12.40 0.99 30.20
N ARG A 249 -11.30 1.75 30.39
CA ARG A 249 -11.32 3.22 30.46
C ARG A 249 -11.82 3.81 29.15
N LEU A 250 -11.23 3.38 28.03
CA LEU A 250 -11.58 3.87 26.69
C LEU A 250 -13.06 3.61 26.35
N LYS A 251 -13.59 2.44 26.72
CA LYS A 251 -15.02 2.14 26.54
C LYS A 251 -15.95 3.06 27.33
N ARG A 252 -15.56 3.48 28.54
CA ARG A 252 -16.35 4.44 29.35
C ARG A 252 -16.38 5.83 28.72
N LEU A 253 -15.31 6.25 28.08
CA LEU A 253 -15.18 7.58 27.44
C LEU A 253 -15.82 7.63 26.04
N SER A 254 -16.09 6.49 25.42
CA SER A 254 -16.60 6.41 24.04
C SER A 254 -17.95 7.13 23.82
N PRO A 255 -18.94 7.10 24.74
CA PRO A 255 -20.22 7.78 24.51
C PRO A 255 -20.13 9.30 24.37
N GLN A 256 -19.06 9.91 24.89
CA GLN A 256 -18.83 11.37 24.82
C GLN A 256 -18.02 11.80 23.59
N SER A 257 -17.83 10.90 22.63
CA SER A 257 -16.97 11.14 21.49
C SER A 257 -17.72 11.84 20.36
N SER A 258 -17.08 12.81 19.74
CA SER A 258 -17.66 13.55 18.64
C SER A 258 -16.64 13.88 17.55
N VAL A 259 -17.14 14.11 16.34
CA VAL A 259 -16.40 14.68 15.23
C VAL A 259 -17.20 15.84 14.69
N VAL A 260 -16.62 17.02 14.66
CA VAL A 260 -17.29 18.26 14.22
C VAL A 260 -16.47 18.87 13.10
N LEU A 261 -17.15 19.29 12.03
CA LEU A 261 -16.54 19.96 10.90
C LEU A 261 -17.00 21.43 10.88
N ASP A 262 -16.04 22.34 10.97
CA ASP A 262 -16.25 23.78 10.77
C ASP A 262 -15.59 24.22 9.46
N THR A 263 -16.41 24.76 8.56
CA THR A 263 -16.00 25.23 7.22
C THR A 263 -16.06 26.74 7.06
N THR A 264 -16.43 27.47 8.12
CA THR A 264 -16.67 28.92 8.08
C THR A 264 -15.39 29.74 7.99
N GLY A 265 -14.29 29.21 8.50
CA GLY A 265 -13.00 29.89 8.54
C GLY A 265 -12.20 29.83 7.22
N VAL A 266 -11.01 30.46 7.24
CA VAL A 266 -10.01 30.40 6.16
C VAL A 266 -9.53 28.95 5.93
N HIS A 267 -9.44 28.17 7.00
CA HIS A 267 -9.14 26.75 6.98
C HIS A 267 -10.36 25.95 7.43
N VAL A 268 -10.51 24.77 6.88
CA VAL A 268 -11.48 23.81 7.41
C VAL A 268 -10.94 23.26 8.73
N LYS A 269 -11.73 23.33 9.78
CA LYS A 269 -11.36 22.77 11.09
C LYS A 269 -12.15 21.47 11.34
N LEU A 270 -11.44 20.38 11.52
CA LEU A 270 -12.00 19.08 11.89
C LEU A 270 -11.63 18.80 13.35
N VAL A 271 -12.58 18.98 14.25
CA VAL A 271 -12.40 18.77 15.70
C VAL A 271 -12.78 17.34 16.03
N ILE A 272 -11.87 16.61 16.66
CA ILE A 272 -12.09 15.23 17.10
C ILE A 272 -11.93 15.20 18.63
N SER A 273 -13.01 14.79 19.33
CA SER A 273 -13.03 14.70 20.79
C SER A 273 -13.33 13.28 21.26
N GLY A 274 -12.77 12.89 22.42
CA GLY A 274 -13.03 11.62 23.07
C GLY A 274 -12.34 10.42 22.42
N VAL A 275 -13.06 9.31 22.32
CA VAL A 275 -12.54 7.97 21.92
C VAL A 275 -13.26 7.46 20.69
N LEU A 276 -12.59 7.40 19.56
CA LEU A 276 -13.15 6.86 18.32
C LEU A 276 -12.67 5.42 18.08
N PHE A 277 -13.59 4.46 18.15
CA PHE A 277 -13.36 3.04 17.90
C PHE A 277 -13.66 2.61 16.46
N ASP A 278 -13.21 1.41 16.11
CA ASP A 278 -13.67 0.69 14.93
C ASP A 278 -14.92 -0.16 15.25
N PRO A 279 -15.87 -0.32 14.31
CA PRO A 279 -15.87 0.30 12.97
C PRO A 279 -16.18 1.79 13.00
N VAL A 280 -15.47 2.56 12.17
CA VAL A 280 -15.71 4.00 12.04
C VAL A 280 -17.13 4.26 11.56
N SER A 281 -17.87 5.15 12.24
CA SER A 281 -19.24 5.49 11.89
C SER A 281 -19.35 6.10 10.48
N GLN A 282 -20.53 5.98 9.87
CA GLN A 282 -20.78 6.55 8.55
C GLN A 282 -20.71 8.08 8.59
N ASP A 283 -21.19 8.70 9.68
CA ASP A 283 -21.14 10.15 9.87
C ASP A 283 -19.71 10.67 9.91
N THR A 284 -18.84 10.04 10.69
CA THR A 284 -17.40 10.37 10.70
C THR A 284 -16.76 10.25 9.32
N ARG A 285 -17.09 9.21 8.56
CA ARG A 285 -16.60 9.05 7.17
C ARG A 285 -17.10 10.17 6.26
N THR A 286 -18.36 10.56 6.42
CA THR A 286 -18.99 11.63 5.64
C THR A 286 -18.33 12.98 5.96
N LEU A 287 -18.09 13.31 7.24
CA LEU A 287 -17.41 14.54 7.64
C LEU A 287 -15.97 14.62 7.12
N LEU A 288 -15.21 13.51 7.20
CA LEU A 288 -13.86 13.43 6.63
C LEU A 288 -13.86 13.62 5.10
N ARG A 289 -14.85 13.09 4.39
CA ARG A 289 -15.01 13.33 2.94
C ARG A 289 -15.39 14.78 2.65
N ALA A 290 -16.33 15.33 3.43
CA ALA A 290 -16.77 16.71 3.29
C ALA A 290 -15.62 17.70 3.49
N SER A 291 -14.68 17.41 4.38
CA SER A 291 -13.49 18.25 4.58
C SER A 291 -12.58 18.34 3.35
N CYS A 292 -12.52 17.28 2.52
CA CYS A 292 -11.73 17.26 1.29
C CYS A 292 -12.33 18.09 0.14
N ILE A 293 -13.65 18.32 0.16
CA ILE A 293 -14.38 18.95 -0.96
C ILE A 293 -14.30 20.48 -0.88
N GLN A 294 -13.88 21.02 0.25
CA GLN A 294 -13.91 22.46 0.52
C GLN A 294 -12.83 23.28 -0.22
N ASN A 295 -11.89 22.62 -0.91
CA ASN A 295 -10.76 23.27 -1.57
C ASN A 295 -10.01 24.26 -0.65
N LYS A 296 -9.76 23.85 0.58
CA LYS A 296 -9.06 24.60 1.62
C LYS A 296 -8.10 23.70 2.36
N ASN A 297 -7.12 24.29 3.01
CA ASN A 297 -6.29 23.58 3.99
C ASN A 297 -7.15 23.05 5.15
N VAL A 298 -6.81 21.87 5.66
CA VAL A 298 -7.55 21.22 6.75
C VAL A 298 -6.71 21.19 8.02
N MET A 299 -7.27 21.69 9.10
CA MET A 299 -6.70 21.64 10.45
C MET A 299 -7.43 20.59 11.26
N VAL A 300 -6.75 19.51 11.63
CA VAL A 300 -7.29 18.45 12.50
C VAL A 300 -6.92 18.75 13.92
N ASP A 301 -7.92 19.12 14.72
CA ASP A 301 -7.76 19.44 16.15
C ASP A 301 -8.00 18.19 16.99
N LEU A 302 -6.95 17.76 17.69
CA LEU A 302 -6.94 16.58 18.57
C LEU A 302 -6.78 16.96 20.06
N THR A 303 -7.07 18.21 20.42
CA THR A 303 -6.88 18.72 21.80
C THR A 303 -7.62 17.86 22.83
N GLU A 304 -8.85 17.47 22.52
CA GLU A 304 -9.70 16.66 23.39
C GLU A 304 -9.77 15.18 22.98
N ALA A 305 -8.94 14.76 22.03
CA ALA A 305 -8.91 13.37 21.58
C ALA A 305 -8.13 12.49 22.58
N GLU A 306 -8.78 11.45 23.09
CA GLU A 306 -8.20 10.47 24.00
C GLU A 306 -7.62 9.25 23.28
N TYR A 307 -8.31 8.79 22.23
CA TYR A 307 -7.89 7.65 21.43
C TYR A 307 -8.49 7.66 20.02
N LEU A 308 -7.69 7.32 19.04
CA LEU A 308 -8.11 7.10 17.65
C LEU A 308 -7.82 5.67 17.23
N SER A 309 -8.85 4.99 16.71
CA SER A 309 -8.72 3.63 16.20
C SER A 309 -7.83 3.57 14.93
N PHE A 310 -7.43 2.38 14.57
CA PHE A 310 -6.65 2.16 13.34
C PHE A 310 -7.41 2.59 12.08
N GLY A 311 -8.74 2.45 12.07
CA GLY A 311 -9.59 2.92 10.98
C GLY A 311 -9.57 4.44 10.84
N ILE A 312 -9.68 5.19 11.94
CA ILE A 312 -9.57 6.66 11.92
C ILE A 312 -8.18 7.10 11.47
N LEU A 313 -7.11 6.50 12.03
CA LEU A 313 -5.74 6.80 11.60
C LEU A 313 -5.53 6.53 10.11
N GLY A 314 -6.10 5.46 9.59
CA GLY A 314 -6.11 5.17 8.15
C GLY A 314 -6.87 6.22 7.33
N LEU A 315 -8.01 6.71 7.82
CA LEU A 315 -8.77 7.76 7.15
C LEU A 315 -8.03 9.11 7.17
N LEU A 316 -7.29 9.44 8.23
CA LEU A 316 -6.44 10.63 8.27
C LEU A 316 -5.30 10.54 7.22
N LEU A 317 -4.72 9.35 7.01
CA LEU A 317 -3.75 9.14 5.92
C LEU A 317 -4.38 9.36 4.54
N LEU A 318 -5.61 8.88 4.33
CA LEU A 318 -6.33 9.10 3.08
C LEU A 318 -6.73 10.56 2.88
N LEU A 319 -7.12 11.26 3.97
CA LEU A 319 -7.39 12.70 3.95
C LEU A 319 -6.14 13.47 3.53
N LYS A 320 -4.99 13.18 4.17
CA LYS A 320 -3.72 13.80 3.78
C LYS A 320 -3.40 13.56 2.30
N LYS A 321 -3.47 12.29 1.84
CA LYS A 321 -3.26 11.96 0.42
C LYS A 321 -4.12 12.82 -0.50
N GLN A 322 -5.41 12.92 -0.21
CA GLN A 322 -6.36 13.63 -1.08
C GLN A 322 -6.08 15.13 -1.09
N LEU A 323 -5.77 15.74 0.05
CA LEU A 323 -5.41 17.14 0.15
C LEU A 323 -4.10 17.43 -0.60
N ASP A 324 -3.06 16.62 -0.41
CA ASP A 324 -1.78 16.74 -1.11
C ASP A 324 -1.99 16.68 -2.65
N GLN A 325 -2.86 15.80 -3.14
CA GLN A 325 -3.19 15.68 -4.57
C GLN A 325 -3.93 16.90 -5.13
N GLN A 326 -4.63 17.63 -4.27
CA GLN A 326 -5.36 18.87 -4.61
C GLN A 326 -4.52 20.13 -4.39
N GLY A 327 -3.30 20.02 -3.89
CA GLY A 327 -2.42 21.15 -3.56
C GLY A 327 -2.72 21.81 -2.21
N PHE A 328 -3.50 21.16 -1.34
CA PHE A 328 -3.83 21.63 -0.01
C PHE A 328 -3.04 20.88 1.07
N GLN A 329 -2.98 21.45 2.26
CA GLN A 329 -2.24 20.90 3.38
C GLN A 329 -3.17 20.40 4.50
N MET A 330 -2.77 19.31 5.16
CA MET A 330 -3.33 18.86 6.42
C MET A 330 -2.38 19.16 7.56
N LYS A 331 -2.85 19.85 8.59
CA LYS A 331 -2.10 20.14 9.82
C LYS A 331 -2.81 19.55 11.02
N ILE A 332 -2.09 18.83 11.86
CA ILE A 332 -2.62 18.33 13.15
C ILE A 332 -2.22 19.29 14.27
N ILE A 333 -3.17 19.67 15.11
CA ILE A 333 -2.96 20.54 16.28
C ILE A 333 -3.50 19.86 17.54
N GLY A 334 -3.18 20.40 18.69
CA GLY A 334 -3.72 19.95 19.99
C GLY A 334 -3.21 18.58 20.44
N LEU A 335 -1.95 18.22 20.12
CA LEU A 335 -1.39 16.92 20.46
C LEU A 335 -0.99 16.82 21.94
N GLY A 336 -1.82 16.16 22.73
CA GLY A 336 -1.48 15.73 24.08
C GLY A 336 -0.44 14.59 24.08
N ARG A 337 0.20 14.33 25.23
CA ARG A 337 1.23 13.27 25.38
C ARG A 337 0.73 11.88 24.96
N SER A 338 -0.51 11.54 25.28
CA SER A 338 -1.10 10.22 24.93
C SER A 338 -1.28 10.08 23.43
N MET A 339 -1.80 11.10 22.76
CA MET A 339 -2.01 11.12 21.31
C MET A 339 -0.68 11.11 20.55
N SER A 340 0.30 11.88 20.99
CA SER A 340 1.65 11.88 20.43
C SER A 340 2.28 10.49 20.51
N LYS A 341 2.18 9.77 21.64
CA LYS A 341 2.64 8.38 21.78
C LYS A 341 1.86 7.42 20.90
N LEU A 342 0.55 7.62 20.74
CA LEU A 342 -0.27 6.79 19.84
C LEU A 342 0.19 6.94 18.39
N LEU A 343 0.39 8.18 17.92
CA LEU A 343 0.89 8.45 16.57
C LEU A 343 2.31 7.88 16.35
N ASP A 344 3.21 8.05 17.32
CA ASP A 344 4.57 7.49 17.25
C ASP A 344 4.56 5.96 17.15
N ARG A 345 3.82 5.26 17.99
CA ARG A 345 3.72 3.79 17.96
C ARG A 345 3.12 3.29 16.64
N ASN A 346 2.26 4.08 16.00
CA ASN A 346 1.70 3.78 14.70
C ASN A 346 2.60 4.23 13.52
N GLY A 347 3.73 4.90 13.78
CA GLY A 347 4.62 5.41 12.73
C GLY A 347 4.03 6.59 11.96
N LEU A 348 3.21 7.42 12.63
CA LEU A 348 2.45 8.53 12.04
C LEU A 348 2.97 9.91 12.48
N THR A 349 4.14 9.98 13.09
CA THR A 349 4.75 11.26 13.52
C THR A 349 4.96 12.26 12.38
N PHE A 350 5.06 11.78 11.14
CA PHE A 350 5.18 12.65 9.97
C PHE A 350 3.90 13.47 9.67
N LEU A 351 2.74 13.08 10.22
CA LEU A 351 1.50 13.85 10.09
C LEU A 351 1.47 15.11 10.95
N THR A 352 2.42 15.25 11.86
CA THR A 352 2.49 16.35 12.85
C THR A 352 3.58 17.37 12.52
N ARG A 353 4.23 17.21 11.39
CA ARG A 353 5.32 18.08 10.91
C ARG A 353 4.84 19.11 9.91
#